data_37792e1fca3bed0fd22cdcd93607d7f7
#
_entry.id   37792e1fca3bed0fd22cdcd93607d7f7
#
_cell.length_a   1.000
_cell.length_b   1.000
_cell.length_c   1.000
_cell.angle_alpha   90.00
_cell.angle_beta   90.00
_cell.angle_gamma   90.00
#
_symmetry.space_group_name_H-M   'P 1'
#
loop_
_entity.id
_entity.type
_entity.pdbx_description
1 polymer ?
#
loop_
_entity_poly.entity_id
_entity_poly.type
_entity_poly.pdbx_seq_one_letter_code
_entity_poly.pdbx_strand_id
1 'polypeptide(L)'
;ILEFARRYRNYMLVLLGMILIYVESTYVNNYLIHIVDSLGGDIKRMGTLLTVSAMSELPTMLLFSRLVGKWDSRKLIRFAAVMFSVKALGYLVCGSISFLYVVQMLQMLSFALCLPSAVYYVNETMAVEDRVKGQSLLIASSTMGGVFGSLSGGVLVDFAGIKAMLATGLGLSMIGTAIVCIFVSRKDN
;
A
#
# COMPACT_ATOMS: atom_id res chain seq x y z
N ILE A 1 12.83 -14.09 -17.58
CA ILE A 1 11.75 -13.82 -16.60
C ILE A 1 11.35 -15.11 -15.88
N LEU A 2 11.07 -16.22 -16.58
CA LEU A 2 10.66 -17.50 -15.97
C LEU A 2 11.71 -18.07 -15.02
N GLU A 3 12.98 -17.98 -15.36
CA GLU A 3 14.09 -18.43 -14.51
C GLU A 3 14.21 -17.57 -13.24
N PHE A 4 14.10 -16.25 -13.38
CA PHE A 4 14.03 -15.32 -12.26
C PHE A 4 12.85 -15.63 -11.33
N ALA A 5 11.66 -15.84 -11.89
CA ALA A 5 10.47 -16.14 -11.11
C ALA A 5 10.56 -17.48 -10.35
N ARG A 6 11.25 -18.48 -10.92
CA ARG A 6 11.54 -19.74 -10.21
C ARG A 6 12.55 -19.55 -9.09
N ARG A 7 13.61 -18.77 -9.34
CA ARG A 7 14.67 -18.50 -8.37
C ARG A 7 14.17 -17.67 -7.18
N TYR A 8 13.28 -16.69 -7.42
CA TYR A 8 12.74 -15.78 -6.40
C TYR A 8 11.22 -15.96 -6.22
N ARG A 9 10.78 -17.22 -6.07
CA ARG A 9 9.35 -17.56 -6.00
C ARG A 9 8.62 -16.84 -4.86
N ASN A 10 9.23 -16.76 -3.67
CA ASN A 10 8.62 -16.08 -2.54
C ASN A 10 8.48 -14.58 -2.79
N TYR A 11 9.46 -13.96 -3.46
CA TYR A 11 9.37 -12.57 -3.86
C TYR A 11 8.23 -12.32 -4.85
N MET A 12 8.00 -13.21 -5.82
CA MET A 12 6.88 -13.08 -6.76
C MET A 12 5.53 -13.13 -6.04
N LEU A 13 5.41 -13.94 -4.99
CA LEU A 13 4.20 -13.97 -4.14
C LEU A 13 4.06 -12.69 -3.32
N VAL A 14 5.16 -12.14 -2.81
CA VAL A 14 5.15 -10.82 -2.13
C VAL A 14 4.66 -9.74 -3.10
N LEU A 15 5.14 -9.70 -4.35
CA LEU A 15 4.67 -8.75 -5.36
C LEU A 15 3.17 -8.90 -5.62
N LEU A 16 2.65 -10.13 -5.69
CA LEU A 16 1.21 -10.35 -5.84
C LEU A 16 0.43 -9.77 -4.64
N GLY A 17 0.90 -9.99 -3.42
CA GLY A 17 0.31 -9.37 -2.23
C GLY A 17 0.36 -7.84 -2.28
N MET A 18 1.48 -7.28 -2.76
CA MET A 18 1.64 -5.83 -2.93
C MET A 18 0.68 -5.26 -3.98
N ILE A 19 0.44 -5.96 -5.11
CA ILE A 19 -0.54 -5.56 -6.12
C ILE A 19 -1.92 -5.40 -5.46
N LEU A 20 -2.36 -6.36 -4.65
CA LEU A 20 -3.66 -6.30 -3.97
C LEU A 20 -3.76 -5.11 -3.00
N ILE A 21 -2.70 -4.83 -2.26
CA ILE A 21 -2.61 -3.66 -1.37
C ILE A 21 -2.67 -2.35 -2.18
N TYR A 22 -1.97 -2.29 -3.32
CA TYR A 22 -1.97 -1.10 -4.17
C TYR A 22 -3.30 -0.87 -4.89
N VAL A 23 -4.08 -1.94 -5.19
CA VAL A 23 -5.46 -1.80 -5.68
C VAL A 23 -6.31 -1.02 -4.67
N GLU A 24 -6.27 -1.40 -3.39
CA GLU A 24 -6.98 -0.69 -2.31
C GLU A 24 -6.49 0.75 -2.18
N SER A 25 -5.18 0.97 -2.15
CA SER A 25 -4.62 2.32 -2.07
C SER A 25 -5.08 3.21 -3.23
N THR A 26 -5.24 2.64 -4.42
CA THR A 26 -5.74 3.35 -5.59
C THR A 26 -7.23 3.66 -5.47
N TYR A 27 -8.04 2.76 -4.90
CA TYR A 27 -9.45 3.05 -4.61
C TYR A 27 -9.57 4.31 -3.77
N VAL A 28 -8.82 4.37 -2.67
CA VAL A 28 -8.87 5.53 -1.79
C VAL A 28 -8.38 6.80 -2.47
N ASN A 29 -7.24 6.76 -3.16
CA ASN A 29 -6.65 7.95 -3.76
C ASN A 29 -7.50 8.52 -4.90
N ASN A 30 -8.01 7.67 -5.81
CA ASN A 30 -8.75 8.12 -6.98
C ASN A 30 -10.19 8.54 -6.62
N TYR A 31 -10.78 7.92 -5.61
CA TYR A 31 -12.17 8.18 -5.22
C TYR A 31 -12.29 8.96 -3.91
N LEU A 32 -11.20 9.60 -3.46
CA LEU A 32 -11.17 10.37 -2.22
C LEU A 32 -12.22 11.49 -2.21
N ILE A 33 -12.46 12.15 -3.34
CA ILE A 33 -13.49 13.20 -3.43
C ILE A 33 -14.89 12.66 -3.12
N HIS A 34 -15.21 11.47 -3.62
CA HIS A 34 -16.50 10.84 -3.36
C HIS A 34 -16.64 10.41 -1.89
N ILE A 35 -15.54 9.99 -1.26
CA ILE A 35 -15.51 9.67 0.17
C ILE A 35 -15.75 10.94 0.99
N VAL A 36 -15.08 12.03 0.65
CA VAL A 36 -15.21 13.33 1.33
C VAL A 36 -16.64 13.88 1.15
N ASP A 37 -17.18 13.83 -0.06
CA ASP A 37 -18.54 14.30 -0.40
C ASP A 37 -19.60 13.50 0.38
N SER A 38 -19.44 12.17 0.49
CA SER A 38 -20.33 11.31 1.27
C SER A 38 -20.38 11.66 2.78
N LEU A 39 -19.36 12.38 3.28
CA LEU A 39 -19.25 12.88 4.64
C LEU A 39 -19.63 14.37 4.78
N GLY A 40 -20.19 14.96 3.71
CA GLY A 40 -20.57 16.38 3.68
C GLY A 40 -19.39 17.34 3.57
N GLY A 41 -18.26 16.88 3.01
CA GLY A 41 -17.08 17.71 2.74
C GLY A 41 -17.11 18.32 1.35
N ASP A 42 -16.10 19.11 1.05
CA ASP A 42 -15.88 19.79 -0.21
C ASP A 42 -14.48 19.54 -0.77
N ILE A 43 -14.22 20.04 -1.98
CA ILE A 43 -12.93 19.90 -2.66
C ILE A 43 -11.75 20.54 -1.87
N LYS A 44 -12.03 21.60 -1.07
CA LYS A 44 -11.01 22.22 -0.22
C LYS A 44 -10.56 21.27 0.88
N ARG A 45 -11.52 20.57 1.51
CA ARG A 45 -11.22 19.54 2.53
C ARG A 45 -10.46 18.36 1.95
N MET A 46 -10.80 17.94 0.72
CA MET A 46 -10.00 16.94 0.01
C MET A 46 -8.56 17.43 -0.18
N GLY A 47 -8.35 18.67 -0.65
CA GLY A 47 -7.01 19.24 -0.81
C GLY A 47 -6.22 19.28 0.50
N THR A 48 -6.86 19.66 1.62
CA THR A 48 -6.19 19.65 2.95
C THR A 48 -5.89 18.25 3.43
N LEU A 49 -6.75 17.25 3.16
CA LEU A 49 -6.49 15.84 3.48
C LEU A 49 -5.27 15.31 2.72
N LEU A 50 -5.14 15.62 1.42
CA LEU A 50 -3.98 15.26 0.63
C LEU A 50 -2.71 15.92 1.15
N THR A 51 -2.79 17.20 1.57
CA THR A 51 -1.67 17.91 2.18
C THR A 51 -1.23 17.26 3.49
N VAL A 52 -2.17 16.92 4.37
CA VAL A 52 -1.87 16.22 5.63
C VAL A 52 -1.23 14.86 5.37
N SER A 53 -1.74 14.11 4.39
CA SER A 53 -1.15 12.83 3.97
C SER A 53 0.30 13.01 3.53
N ALA A 54 0.57 13.92 2.59
CA ALA A 54 1.91 14.18 2.08
C ALA A 54 2.87 14.67 3.17
N MET A 55 2.43 15.59 4.03
CA MET A 55 3.26 16.08 5.15
C MET A 55 3.55 14.98 6.18
N SER A 56 2.62 14.04 6.38
CA SER A 56 2.84 12.91 7.29
C SER A 56 3.92 11.94 6.81
N GLU A 57 4.20 11.87 5.51
CA GLU A 57 5.24 11.02 4.95
C GLU A 57 6.66 11.51 5.28
N LEU A 58 6.86 12.83 5.40
CA LEU A 58 8.17 13.45 5.58
C LEU A 58 8.94 12.90 6.81
N PRO A 59 8.36 12.81 8.02
CA PRO A 59 9.06 12.26 9.17
C PRO A 59 9.56 10.83 8.93
N THR A 60 8.75 9.98 8.31
CA THR A 60 9.13 8.60 8.01
C THR A 60 10.28 8.53 7.03
N MET A 61 10.23 9.32 5.95
CA MET A 61 11.31 9.36 4.96
C MET A 61 12.62 9.87 5.56
N LEU A 62 12.58 10.93 6.37
CA LEU A 62 13.76 11.48 7.03
C LEU A 62 14.38 10.53 8.07
N LEU A 63 13.55 9.77 8.77
CA LEU A 63 13.99 8.85 9.81
C LEU A 63 14.23 7.42 9.30
N PHE A 64 13.96 7.14 8.04
CA PHE A 64 14.00 5.80 7.48
C PHE A 64 15.37 5.12 7.65
N SER A 65 16.46 5.85 7.43
CA SER A 65 17.82 5.33 7.61
C SER A 65 18.11 4.84 9.04
N ARG A 66 17.50 5.51 10.03
CA ARG A 66 17.60 5.08 11.45
C ARG A 66 16.70 3.88 11.73
N LEU A 67 15.56 3.80 11.07
CA LEU A 67 14.61 2.68 11.22
C LEU A 67 15.20 1.39 10.66
N VAL A 68 15.73 1.42 9.44
CA VAL A 68 16.33 0.24 8.79
C VAL A 68 17.62 -0.20 9.46
N GLY A 69 18.35 0.70 10.14
CA GLY A 69 19.51 0.36 10.96
C GLY A 69 19.19 -0.38 12.26
N LYS A 70 17.94 -0.27 12.75
CA LYS A 70 17.47 -0.94 13.98
C LYS A 70 16.55 -2.14 13.71
N TRP A 71 15.84 -2.12 12.60
CA TRP A 71 14.80 -3.09 12.27
C TRP A 71 15.09 -3.73 10.91
N ASP A 72 14.96 -5.04 10.81
CA ASP A 72 15.06 -5.80 9.56
C ASP A 72 14.01 -5.28 8.55
N SER A 73 14.41 -5.10 7.29
CA SER A 73 13.52 -4.67 6.19
C SER A 73 12.24 -5.50 6.10
N ARG A 74 12.33 -6.81 6.38
CA ARG A 74 11.19 -7.74 6.40
C ARG A 74 10.15 -7.39 7.45
N LYS A 75 10.61 -6.99 8.66
CA LYS A 75 9.71 -6.56 9.74
C LYS A 75 9.01 -5.25 9.37
N LEU A 76 9.75 -4.32 8.75
CA LEU A 76 9.20 -3.04 8.31
C LEU A 76 8.14 -3.21 7.23
N ILE A 77 8.39 -4.08 6.22
CA ILE A 77 7.40 -4.37 5.17
C ILE A 77 6.12 -5.00 5.76
N ARG A 78 6.27 -5.98 6.66
CA ARG A 78 5.10 -6.61 7.31
C ARG A 78 4.30 -5.60 8.10
N PHE A 79 4.98 -4.76 8.90
CA PHE A 79 4.33 -3.72 9.66
C PHE A 79 3.61 -2.73 8.74
N ALA A 80 4.25 -2.28 7.66
CA ALA A 80 3.64 -1.40 6.68
C ALA A 80 2.41 -2.04 6.00
N ALA A 81 2.48 -3.33 5.63
CA ALA A 81 1.36 -4.06 5.04
C ALA A 81 0.17 -4.13 6.01
N VAL A 82 0.41 -4.40 7.29
CA VAL A 82 -0.64 -4.35 8.32
C VAL A 82 -1.23 -2.95 8.43
N MET A 83 -0.40 -1.90 8.39
CA MET A 83 -0.88 -0.51 8.46
C MET A 83 -1.73 -0.12 7.26
N PHE A 84 -1.50 -0.69 6.06
CA PHE A 84 -2.41 -0.53 4.92
C PHE A 84 -3.81 -1.09 5.22
N SER A 85 -3.91 -2.29 5.79
CA SER A 85 -5.20 -2.88 6.17
C SER A 85 -5.89 -2.10 7.29
N VAL A 86 -5.13 -1.59 8.27
CA VAL A 86 -5.67 -0.72 9.33
C VAL A 86 -6.20 0.58 8.74
N LYS A 87 -5.47 1.18 7.80
CA LYS A 87 -5.88 2.39 7.08
C LYS A 87 -7.15 2.13 6.26
N ALA A 88 -7.21 1.01 5.52
CA ALA A 88 -8.39 0.60 4.75
C ALA A 88 -9.64 0.44 5.65
N LEU A 89 -9.47 -0.20 6.81
CA LEU A 89 -10.53 -0.30 7.81
C LEU A 89 -10.95 1.08 8.32
N GLY A 90 -9.98 1.96 8.58
CA GLY A 90 -10.24 3.35 8.98
C GLY A 90 -11.12 4.09 7.98
N TYR A 91 -10.90 3.94 6.67
CA TYR A 91 -11.77 4.52 5.65
C TYR A 91 -13.18 3.92 5.65
N LEU A 92 -13.30 2.60 5.81
CA LEU A 92 -14.60 1.92 5.80
C LEU A 92 -15.49 2.33 6.98
N VAL A 93 -14.90 2.51 8.18
CA VAL A 93 -15.64 2.88 9.40
C VAL A 93 -15.72 4.39 9.60
N CYS A 94 -15.18 5.19 8.69
CA CYS A 94 -15.13 6.63 8.82
C CYS A 94 -16.54 7.23 8.77
N GLY A 95 -16.92 7.90 9.86
CA GLY A 95 -18.21 8.61 9.98
C GLY A 95 -18.08 10.13 10.01
N SER A 96 -16.86 10.68 9.95
CA SER A 96 -16.65 12.12 9.99
C SER A 96 -15.35 12.55 9.29
N ILE A 97 -15.36 13.77 8.76
CA ILE A 97 -14.15 14.35 8.10
C ILE A 97 -12.99 14.49 9.09
N SER A 98 -13.26 14.80 10.34
CA SER A 98 -12.22 14.92 11.37
C SER A 98 -11.50 13.59 11.61
N PHE A 99 -12.25 12.48 11.60
CA PHE A 99 -11.65 11.15 11.70
C PHE A 99 -10.85 10.79 10.45
N LEU A 100 -11.29 11.25 9.29
CA LEU A 100 -10.58 11.02 8.02
C LEU A 100 -9.16 11.62 8.02
N TYR A 101 -8.94 12.77 8.69
CA TYR A 101 -7.60 13.33 8.87
C TYR A 101 -6.69 12.37 9.66
N VAL A 102 -7.21 11.72 10.71
CA VAL A 102 -6.44 10.74 11.49
C VAL A 102 -6.09 9.53 10.62
N VAL A 103 -7.04 9.04 9.81
CA VAL A 103 -6.80 7.93 8.88
C VAL A 103 -5.75 8.31 7.83
N GLN A 104 -5.76 9.55 7.33
CA GLN A 104 -4.75 10.04 6.39
C GLN A 104 -3.34 10.07 6.98
N MET A 105 -3.19 10.37 8.27
CA MET A 105 -1.88 10.35 8.94
C MET A 105 -1.26 8.93 8.98
N LEU A 106 -2.05 7.87 8.87
CA LEU A 106 -1.52 6.50 8.77
C LEU A 106 -0.72 6.26 7.48
N GLN A 107 -0.77 7.19 6.52
CA GLN A 107 0.06 7.17 5.32
C GLN A 107 1.55 7.06 5.65
N MET A 108 1.99 7.71 6.72
CA MET A 108 3.39 7.66 7.20
C MET A 108 3.84 6.23 7.57
N LEU A 109 2.94 5.42 8.10
CA LEU A 109 3.23 4.06 8.57
C LEU A 109 2.94 2.99 7.50
N SER A 110 2.13 3.31 6.51
CA SER A 110 1.78 2.43 5.40
C SER A 110 2.68 2.67 4.18
N PHE A 111 2.32 3.59 3.31
CA PHE A 111 3.01 3.83 2.03
C PHE A 111 4.44 4.34 2.20
N ALA A 112 4.65 5.38 3.03
CA ALA A 112 5.95 6.00 3.20
C ALA A 112 7.00 5.05 3.82
N LEU A 113 6.56 4.09 4.64
CA LEU A 113 7.42 3.07 5.21
C LEU A 113 7.61 1.88 4.26
N CYS A 114 6.55 1.49 3.54
CA CYS A 114 6.53 0.30 2.69
C CYS A 114 7.53 0.39 1.53
N LEU A 115 7.48 1.50 0.77
CA LEU A 115 8.26 1.65 -0.46
C LEU A 115 9.77 1.53 -0.23
N PRO A 116 10.40 2.32 0.67
CA PRO A 116 11.84 2.19 0.91
C PRO A 116 12.19 0.84 1.55
N SER A 117 11.34 0.29 2.43
CA SER A 117 11.58 -1.04 3.01
C SER A 117 11.60 -2.13 1.96
N ALA A 118 10.74 -2.07 0.94
CA ALA A 118 10.72 -3.02 -0.15
C ALA A 118 11.97 -2.93 -1.03
N VAL A 119 12.50 -1.72 -1.28
CA VAL A 119 13.78 -1.53 -1.98
C VAL A 119 14.94 -2.15 -1.20
N TYR A 120 14.99 -1.94 0.12
CA TYR A 120 16.01 -2.57 0.99
C TYR A 120 15.88 -4.09 0.98
N TYR A 121 14.67 -4.62 1.06
CA TYR A 121 14.41 -6.06 1.00
C TYR A 121 14.94 -6.70 -0.30
N VAL A 122 14.72 -6.06 -1.44
CA VAL A 122 15.28 -6.51 -2.73
C VAL A 122 16.81 -6.55 -2.67
N ASN A 123 17.44 -5.49 -2.13
CA ASN A 123 18.88 -5.39 -2.04
C ASN A 123 19.51 -6.43 -1.07
N GLU A 124 18.78 -6.82 -0.03
CA GLU A 124 19.25 -7.81 0.96
C GLU A 124 19.04 -9.26 0.52
N THR A 125 18.01 -9.50 -0.31
CA THR A 125 17.61 -10.88 -0.66
C THR A 125 18.08 -11.33 -2.03
N MET A 126 18.40 -10.39 -2.93
CA MET A 126 18.75 -10.70 -4.32
C MET A 126 20.24 -10.57 -4.60
N ALA A 127 20.75 -11.42 -5.49
CA ALA A 127 22.09 -11.28 -6.08
C ALA A 127 22.21 -9.91 -6.78
N VAL A 128 23.41 -9.35 -6.81
CA VAL A 128 23.67 -7.98 -7.32
C VAL A 128 23.13 -7.81 -8.75
N GLU A 129 23.29 -8.84 -9.59
CA GLU A 129 22.89 -8.86 -11.00
C GLU A 129 21.36 -8.82 -11.17
N ASP A 130 20.61 -9.30 -10.17
CA ASP A 130 19.15 -9.43 -10.22
C ASP A 130 18.41 -8.27 -9.51
N ARG A 131 19.13 -7.42 -8.76
CA ARG A 131 18.51 -6.32 -7.97
C ARG A 131 17.73 -5.32 -8.83
N VAL A 132 18.28 -4.94 -9.99
CA VAL A 132 17.61 -4.01 -10.91
C VAL A 132 16.29 -4.61 -11.42
N LYS A 133 16.29 -5.90 -11.77
CA LYS A 133 15.06 -6.61 -12.17
C LYS A 133 14.06 -6.68 -11.05
N GLY A 134 14.52 -6.99 -9.82
CA GLY A 134 13.66 -7.00 -8.64
C GLY A 134 12.99 -5.65 -8.38
N GLN A 135 13.75 -4.56 -8.40
CA GLN A 135 13.21 -3.22 -8.21
C GLN A 135 12.25 -2.80 -9.33
N SER A 136 12.55 -3.15 -10.60
CA SER A 136 11.64 -2.89 -11.72
C SER A 136 10.31 -3.63 -11.56
N LEU A 137 10.32 -4.87 -11.10
CA LEU A 137 9.11 -5.64 -10.81
C LEU A 137 8.32 -5.06 -9.63
N LEU A 138 9.01 -4.51 -8.63
CA LEU A 138 8.36 -3.80 -7.52
C LEU A 138 7.59 -2.58 -8.03
N ILE A 139 8.21 -1.77 -8.89
CA ILE A 139 7.55 -0.61 -9.52
C ILE A 139 6.39 -1.07 -10.41
N ALA A 140 6.59 -2.12 -11.21
CA ALA A 140 5.54 -2.69 -12.03
C ALA A 140 4.34 -3.17 -11.20
N SER A 141 4.57 -3.74 -10.01
CA SER A 141 3.48 -4.17 -9.14
C SER A 141 2.61 -3.02 -8.65
N SER A 142 3.20 -1.86 -8.33
CA SER A 142 2.43 -0.67 -7.96
C SER A 142 1.63 -0.12 -9.14
N THR A 143 2.20 -0.11 -10.33
CA THR A 143 1.51 0.30 -11.57
C THR A 143 0.34 -0.63 -11.89
N MET A 144 0.55 -1.95 -11.78
CA MET A 144 -0.53 -2.93 -11.98
C MET A 144 -1.65 -2.73 -10.97
N GLY A 145 -1.32 -2.55 -9.69
CA GLY A 145 -2.30 -2.21 -8.66
C GLY A 145 -3.08 -0.93 -8.99
N GLY A 146 -2.39 0.10 -9.50
CA GLY A 146 -2.98 1.34 -9.98
C GLY A 146 -3.98 1.13 -11.12
N VAL A 147 -3.60 0.37 -12.15
CA VAL A 147 -4.47 0.08 -13.30
C VAL A 147 -5.70 -0.72 -12.87
N PHE A 148 -5.51 -1.83 -12.17
CA PHE A 148 -6.64 -2.66 -11.69
C PHE A 148 -7.52 -1.90 -10.72
N GLY A 149 -6.94 -1.09 -9.83
CA GLY A 149 -7.67 -0.25 -8.90
C GLY A 149 -8.51 0.81 -9.60
N SER A 150 -7.94 1.53 -10.57
CA SER A 150 -8.69 2.55 -11.31
C SER A 150 -9.88 1.96 -12.07
N LEU A 151 -9.67 0.84 -12.78
CA LEU A 151 -10.71 0.21 -13.58
C LEU A 151 -11.82 -0.40 -12.70
N SER A 152 -11.43 -1.21 -11.72
CA SER A 152 -12.40 -1.90 -10.86
C SER A 152 -13.08 -0.95 -9.86
N GLY A 153 -12.36 0.08 -9.40
CA GLY A 153 -12.92 1.08 -8.49
C GLY A 153 -14.07 1.86 -9.09
N GLY A 154 -13.96 2.30 -10.36
CA GLY A 154 -15.05 2.98 -11.06
C GLY A 154 -16.28 2.10 -11.16
N VAL A 155 -16.11 0.88 -11.64
CA VAL A 155 -17.20 -0.09 -11.74
C VAL A 155 -17.88 -0.33 -10.39
N LEU A 156 -17.10 -0.51 -9.32
CA LEU A 156 -17.66 -0.72 -7.98
C LEU A 156 -18.43 0.49 -7.46
N VAL A 157 -17.92 1.71 -7.68
CA VAL A 157 -18.61 2.92 -7.25
C VAL A 157 -19.91 3.10 -7.99
N ASP A 158 -19.93 2.89 -9.32
CA ASP A 158 -21.09 3.07 -10.15
C ASP A 158 -22.22 2.06 -9.86
N PHE A 159 -21.86 0.77 -9.65
CA PHE A 159 -22.85 -0.30 -9.46
C PHE A 159 -23.23 -0.55 -8.00
N ALA A 160 -22.30 -0.37 -7.06
CA ALA A 160 -22.49 -0.80 -5.67
C ALA A 160 -22.22 0.31 -4.64
N GLY A 161 -21.75 1.47 -5.11
CA GLY A 161 -21.46 2.63 -4.26
C GLY A 161 -20.14 2.57 -3.52
N ILE A 162 -19.78 3.69 -2.88
CA ILE A 162 -18.48 3.91 -2.23
C ILE A 162 -18.21 2.89 -1.10
N LYS A 163 -19.22 2.58 -0.30
CA LYS A 163 -19.05 1.64 0.83
C LYS A 163 -18.68 0.24 0.36
N ALA A 164 -19.26 -0.22 -0.74
CA ALA A 164 -18.93 -1.53 -1.34
C ALA A 164 -17.51 -1.53 -1.90
N MET A 165 -17.08 -0.45 -2.56
CA MET A 165 -15.70 -0.28 -3.02
C MET A 165 -14.71 -0.33 -1.84
N LEU A 166 -14.97 0.40 -0.75
CA LEU A 166 -14.10 0.40 0.43
C LEU A 166 -14.06 -0.97 1.13
N ALA A 167 -15.20 -1.67 1.22
CA ALA A 167 -15.25 -3.02 1.79
C ALA A 167 -14.47 -4.03 0.94
N THR A 168 -14.60 -3.97 -0.39
CA THR A 168 -13.82 -4.78 -1.32
C THR A 168 -12.33 -4.45 -1.21
N GLY A 169 -11.97 -3.18 -1.13
CA GLY A 169 -10.61 -2.72 -0.93
C GLY A 169 -10.00 -3.26 0.37
N LEU A 170 -10.74 -3.20 1.48
CA LEU A 170 -10.31 -3.80 2.74
C LEU A 170 -10.05 -5.32 2.60
N GLY A 171 -10.96 -6.06 1.96
CA GLY A 171 -10.78 -7.48 1.70
C GLY A 171 -9.51 -7.79 0.90
N LEU A 172 -9.27 -7.04 -0.18
CA LEU A 172 -8.06 -7.16 -1.00
C LEU A 172 -6.79 -6.82 -0.21
N SER A 173 -6.83 -5.74 0.59
CA SER A 173 -5.71 -5.34 1.44
C SER A 173 -5.39 -6.38 2.50
N MET A 174 -6.40 -6.99 3.13
CA MET A 174 -6.21 -8.07 4.13
C MET A 174 -5.59 -9.32 3.49
N ILE A 175 -6.07 -9.75 2.32
CA ILE A 175 -5.51 -10.88 1.58
C ILE A 175 -4.05 -10.56 1.18
N GLY A 176 -3.82 -9.38 0.62
CA GLY A 176 -2.48 -8.92 0.25
C GLY A 176 -1.52 -8.88 1.44
N THR A 177 -1.97 -8.35 2.58
CA THR A 177 -1.21 -8.32 3.84
C THR A 177 -0.89 -9.73 4.34
N ALA A 178 -1.83 -10.65 4.30
CA ALA A 178 -1.59 -12.04 4.70
C ALA A 178 -0.51 -12.69 3.82
N ILE A 179 -0.59 -12.52 2.49
CA ILE A 179 0.42 -13.02 1.55
C ILE A 179 1.79 -12.40 1.86
N VAL A 180 1.89 -11.08 2.01
CA VAL A 180 3.15 -10.39 2.33
C VAL A 180 3.72 -10.90 3.66
N CYS A 181 2.90 -11.01 4.70
CA CYS A 181 3.35 -11.49 6.01
C CYS A 181 3.87 -12.92 5.99
N ILE A 182 3.29 -13.80 5.18
CA ILE A 182 3.71 -15.20 5.07
C ILE A 182 5.01 -15.32 4.27
N PHE A 183 5.10 -14.67 3.11
CA PHE A 183 6.18 -14.93 2.16
C PHE A 183 7.41 -14.03 2.33
N VAL A 184 7.28 -12.83 2.89
CA VAL A 184 8.43 -11.96 3.23
C VAL A 184 9.41 -12.62 4.20
N SER A 185 8.99 -13.60 5.02
CA SER A 185 9.87 -14.23 6.00
C SER A 185 10.65 -15.44 5.49
N ARG A 186 10.23 -16.01 4.38
CA ARG A 186 10.92 -17.19 3.83
C ARG A 186 12.11 -16.74 3.00
N LYS A 187 13.32 -17.24 3.36
CA LYS A 187 14.46 -17.19 2.44
C LYS A 187 14.12 -18.05 1.23
N ASP A 188 14.32 -17.53 0.04
CA ASP A 188 14.39 -18.35 -1.16
C ASP A 188 15.68 -19.16 -1.08
N ASN A 189 15.56 -20.49 -0.92
CA ASN A 189 16.68 -21.45 -1.00
C ASN A 189 16.92 -21.82 -2.45
#